data_abf7970656c194bb496d8b90c2d79a28
#
_entry.id   abf7970656c194bb496d8b90c2d79a28
#
_cell.length_a   1.000
_cell.length_b   1.000
_cell.length_c   1.000
_cell.angle_alpha   90.00
_cell.angle_beta   90.00
_cell.angle_gamma   90.00
#
_symmetry.space_group_name_H-M   'P 1'
#
loop_
_entity.id
_entity.type
_entity.pdbx_description
1 polymer ?
#
loop_
_entity_poly.entity_id
_entity_poly.type
_entity_poly.pdbx_seq_one_letter_code
_entity_poly.pdbx_strand_id
1 'polypeptide(L)'
;MEDLKKKMSADMNDKEIVFSKSIKAGKRIYYLDVKKNRKDEMFLAITESKKVITGEGDDSQVSFEKHKIFLYREDFQKFMAGLEEAVNFIECSLSLI
;
A
#
# COMPACT_ATOMS: atom_id res chain seq x y z
N MET A 1 4.58 -11.35 -23.32
CA MET A 1 4.40 -11.45 -23.11
C MET A 1 4.16 -11.34 -22.45
N GLU A 2 3.92 -11.18 -22.36
CA GLU A 2 3.55 -11.16 -21.95
C GLU A 2 3.03 -11.15 -21.36
N ASP A 3 2.88 -11.13 -21.53
CA ASP A 3 2.28 -11.25 -21.19
C ASP A 3 1.85 -11.50 -20.52
N LEU A 4 1.73 -11.62 -20.55
CA LEU A 4 1.37 -12.00 -20.11
C LEU A 4 1.08 -11.92 -19.28
N LYS A 5 0.89 -11.79 -19.17
CA LYS A 5 0.67 -11.71 -18.62
C LYS A 5 -0.01 -11.49 -18.13
N LYS A 6 -0.37 -11.29 -18.34
CA LYS A 6 -0.97 -11.13 -18.15
C LYS A 6 -1.78 -11.37 -17.76
N LYS A 7 -2.23 -11.71 -17.85
CA LYS A 7 -2.87 -12.07 -17.64
C LYS A 7 -3.44 -12.41 -16.91
N MET A 8 -3.56 -12.66 -16.64
CA MET A 8 -3.80 -13.04 -16.04
C MET A 8 -4.59 -13.07 -15.26
N SER A 9 -4.91 -13.07 -14.54
CA SER A 9 -5.60 -13.08 -13.87
C SER A 9 -6.47 -12.51 -13.67
N ALA A 10 -6.37 -12.95 -13.09
CA ALA A 10 -7.53 -12.74 -13.78
C ALA A 10 -8.35 -11.57 -13.29
N ASP A 11 -9.21 -11.76 -12.34
CA ASP A 11 -10.04 -10.67 -11.84
C ASP A 11 -9.23 -9.50 -11.36
N MET A 12 -8.22 -9.79 -10.59
CA MET A 12 -7.34 -8.74 -10.10
C MET A 12 -6.53 -8.15 -11.24
N ASN A 13 -6.28 -8.98 -12.22
CA ASN A 13 -5.46 -8.55 -13.35
C ASN A 13 -6.22 -7.68 -14.32
N ASP A 14 -7.53 -7.61 -14.17
CA ASP A 14 -8.30 -6.72 -15.00
C ASP A 14 -8.08 -5.27 -14.64
N LYS A 15 -7.43 -5.04 -13.50
CA LYS A 15 -7.24 -3.69 -13.03
C LYS A 15 -5.88 -3.21 -13.41
N GLU A 16 -5.87 -2.15 -14.13
CA GLU A 16 -4.67 -1.57 -14.68
C GLU A 16 -4.06 -0.59 -13.70
N ILE A 17 -2.76 -0.70 -13.49
CA ILE A 17 -2.05 0.24 -12.63
C ILE A 17 -1.65 1.42 -13.49
N VAL A 18 -2.21 2.58 -13.19
CA VAL A 18 -1.93 3.78 -13.98
C VAL A 18 -0.94 4.70 -13.29
N PHE A 19 -0.70 4.49 -12.01
CA PHE A 19 0.27 5.28 -11.27
C PHE A 19 0.71 4.46 -10.08
N SER A 20 1.99 4.55 -9.74
CA SER A 20 2.50 3.78 -8.62
C SER A 20 3.58 4.57 -7.93
N LYS A 21 3.56 4.55 -6.62
CA LYS A 21 4.58 5.20 -5.83
C LYS A 21 4.93 4.31 -4.65
N SER A 22 6.21 4.20 -4.38
CA SER A 22 6.66 3.45 -3.22
C SER A 22 7.31 4.40 -2.23
N ILE A 23 7.06 4.13 -0.95
CA ILE A 23 7.62 4.92 0.13
C ILE A 23 8.38 3.97 1.03
N LYS A 24 9.67 4.17 1.11
CA LYS A 24 10.52 3.31 1.92
C LYS A 24 10.65 3.90 3.31
N ALA A 25 10.38 3.08 4.31
CA ALA A 25 10.39 3.56 5.70
C ALA A 25 10.94 2.46 6.60
N GLY A 26 12.27 2.37 6.66
CA GLY A 26 12.93 1.36 7.47
C GLY A 26 12.65 -0.03 6.95
N LYS A 27 12.09 -0.87 7.81
CA LYS A 27 11.78 -2.24 7.43
C LYS A 27 10.48 -2.35 6.66
N ARG A 28 9.78 -1.24 6.48
CA ARG A 28 8.50 -1.23 5.78
C ARG A 28 8.60 -0.47 4.49
N ILE A 29 7.81 -0.91 3.54
CA ILE A 29 7.64 -0.20 2.29
C ILE A 29 6.15 -0.06 2.06
N TYR A 30 5.73 1.15 1.77
CA TYR A 30 4.33 1.41 1.47
C TYR A 30 4.19 1.64 -0.02
N TYR A 31 3.28 0.92 -0.62
CA TYR A 31 3.02 1.06 -2.05
C TYR A 31 1.67 1.74 -2.23
N LEU A 32 1.67 2.79 -3.00
CA LEU A 32 0.45 3.51 -3.34
C LEU A 32 0.21 3.30 -4.82
N ASP A 33 -0.71 2.45 -5.15
CA ASP A 33 -0.99 2.10 -6.54
C ASP A 33 -2.36 2.60 -6.92
N VAL A 34 -2.40 3.43 -7.96
CA VAL A 34 -3.66 3.86 -8.52
C VAL A 34 -4.04 2.87 -9.60
N LYS A 35 -5.19 2.26 -9.43
CA LYS A 35 -5.67 1.26 -10.37
C LYS A 35 -6.96 1.71 -11.00
N LYS A 36 -7.22 1.15 -12.16
CA LYS A 36 -8.40 1.49 -12.93
C LYS A 36 -9.18 0.21 -13.20
N ASN A 37 -10.47 0.24 -12.93
CA ASN A 37 -11.28 -0.94 -13.17
C ASN A 37 -11.85 -0.90 -14.58
N ARG A 38 -12.74 -1.86 -14.89
CA ARG A 38 -13.28 -1.96 -16.23
C ARG A 38 -14.17 -0.80 -16.62
N LYS A 39 -14.68 -0.09 -15.65
CA LYS A 39 -15.52 1.07 -15.91
C LYS A 39 -14.71 2.35 -15.99
N ASP A 40 -13.39 2.23 -16.04
CA ASP A 40 -12.48 3.38 -16.06
C ASP A 40 -12.53 4.18 -14.79
N GLU A 41 -12.99 3.59 -13.71
CA GLU A 41 -12.99 4.24 -12.42
C GLU A 41 -11.67 3.95 -11.72
N MET A 42 -11.08 4.98 -11.16
CA MET A 42 -9.81 4.82 -10.48
C MET A 42 -10.00 4.69 -8.98
N PHE A 43 -9.19 3.88 -8.39
CA PHE A 43 -9.19 3.71 -6.95
C PHE A 43 -7.76 3.49 -6.50
N LEU A 44 -7.56 3.56 -5.19
CA LEU A 44 -6.22 3.50 -4.61
C LEU A 44 -6.05 2.18 -3.88
N ALA A 45 -4.94 1.52 -4.13
CA ALA A 45 -4.56 0.33 -3.37
C ALA A 45 -3.33 0.71 -2.55
N ILE A 46 -3.44 0.56 -1.25
CA ILE A 46 -2.34 0.86 -0.33
C ILE A 46 -1.85 -0.45 0.24
N THR A 47 -0.57 -0.74 0.03
CA THR A 47 0.01 -1.98 0.50
C THR A 47 1.15 -1.66 1.45
N GLU A 48 1.09 -2.23 2.64
CA GLU A 48 2.22 -2.18 3.55
C GLU A 48 2.96 -3.50 3.44
N SER A 49 4.26 -3.42 3.17
CA SER A 49 5.11 -4.61 3.10
C SER A 49 6.15 -4.48 4.20
N LYS A 50 6.18 -5.45 5.09
CA LYS A 50 7.08 -5.43 6.22
C LYS A 50 8.00 -6.64 6.18
N LYS A 51 9.28 -6.38 6.30
CA LYS A 51 10.27 -7.45 6.33
C LYS A 51 10.27 -8.09 7.71
N VAL A 52 10.17 -9.41 7.73
CA VAL A 52 10.14 -10.17 8.97
C VAL A 52 11.25 -11.21 8.92
N ILE A 53 12.05 -11.26 9.98
CA ILE A 53 13.11 -12.24 10.09
C ILE A 53 12.74 -13.19 11.21
N THR A 54 12.66 -14.48 10.88
CA THR A 54 12.34 -15.50 11.86
C THR A 54 13.51 -16.46 11.98
N GLY A 55 13.63 -17.09 13.14
CA GLY A 55 14.71 -18.02 13.38
C GLY A 55 15.95 -17.33 13.89
N GLU A 56 16.97 -18.10 14.11
CA GLU A 56 18.24 -17.60 14.64
C GLU A 56 19.41 -18.17 13.86
N GLY A 57 20.45 -17.35 13.74
CA GLY A 57 21.67 -17.81 13.12
C GLY A 57 21.46 -18.30 11.71
N ASP A 58 21.98 -19.50 11.45
CA ASP A 58 21.91 -20.05 10.11
C ASP A 58 20.51 -20.47 9.72
N ASP A 59 19.62 -20.58 10.68
CA ASP A 59 18.26 -21.00 10.41
C ASP A 59 17.32 -19.83 10.19
N SER A 60 17.85 -18.63 10.19
CA SER A 60 16.99 -17.47 10.02
C SER A 60 16.45 -17.42 8.61
N GLN A 61 15.21 -16.96 8.51
CA GLN A 61 14.54 -16.83 7.23
C GLN A 61 13.93 -15.46 7.12
N VAL A 62 13.95 -14.94 5.91
CA VAL A 62 13.39 -13.62 5.64
C VAL A 62 12.08 -13.82 4.89
N SER A 63 11.05 -13.16 5.39
CA SER A 63 9.77 -13.17 4.72
C SER A 63 9.21 -11.76 4.76
N PHE A 64 8.11 -11.56 4.05
CA PHE A 64 7.46 -10.26 4.00
C PHE A 64 6.00 -10.43 4.34
N GLU A 65 5.55 -9.63 5.29
CA GLU A 65 4.13 -9.55 5.61
C GLU A 65 3.54 -8.40 4.83
N LYS A 66 2.46 -8.67 4.13
CA LYS A 66 1.83 -7.65 3.31
C LYS A 66 0.38 -7.48 3.72
N HIS A 67 0.00 -6.25 3.86
CA HIS A 67 -1.37 -5.88 4.19
C HIS A 67 -1.83 -4.84 3.19
N LYS A 68 -2.97 -5.09 2.60
CA LYS A 68 -3.46 -4.23 1.54
C LYS A 68 -4.87 -3.76 1.87
N ILE A 69 -5.10 -2.49 1.61
CA ILE A 69 -6.44 -1.94 1.71
C ILE A 69 -6.75 -1.22 0.41
N PHE A 70 -8.03 -1.14 0.12
CA PHE A 70 -8.49 -0.43 -1.06
C PHE A 70 -9.27 0.79 -0.61
N LEU A 71 -8.98 1.89 -1.23
CA LEU A 71 -9.62 3.15 -0.89
C LEU A 71 -10.27 3.70 -2.14
N TYR A 72 -11.54 4.00 -2.03
CA TYR A 72 -12.31 4.43 -3.19
C TYR A 72 -12.52 5.92 -3.14
N ARG A 73 -12.86 6.45 -4.30
CA ARG A 73 -12.90 7.89 -4.51
C ARG A 73 -13.75 8.64 -3.49
N GLU A 74 -14.90 8.05 -3.17
CA GLU A 74 -15.81 8.71 -2.24
C GLU A 74 -15.27 8.79 -0.82
N ASP A 75 -14.23 8.03 -0.53
CA ASP A 75 -13.64 8.01 0.81
C ASP A 75 -12.30 8.74 0.89
N PHE A 76 -11.79 9.22 -0.23
CA PHE A 76 -10.46 9.83 -0.24
C PHE A 76 -10.35 10.98 0.74
N GLN A 77 -11.28 11.91 0.66
CA GLN A 77 -11.17 13.10 1.50
C GLN A 77 -11.35 12.80 2.97
N LYS A 78 -12.24 11.87 3.27
CA LYS A 78 -12.44 11.48 4.67
C LYS A 78 -11.19 10.82 5.22
N PHE A 79 -10.60 9.95 4.44
CA PHE A 79 -9.41 9.24 4.88
C PHE A 79 -8.25 10.19 5.06
N MET A 80 -8.04 11.08 4.11
CA MET A 80 -6.92 12.01 4.19
C MET A 80 -7.10 12.99 5.33
N ALA A 81 -8.30 13.46 5.54
CA ALA A 81 -8.55 14.38 6.64
C ALA A 81 -8.32 13.71 7.99
N GLY A 82 -8.78 12.47 8.12
CA GLY A 82 -8.55 11.74 9.35
C GLY A 82 -7.08 11.46 9.58
N LEU A 83 -6.37 11.10 8.52
CA LEU A 83 -4.96 10.85 8.62
C LEU A 83 -4.20 12.10 9.04
N GLU A 84 -4.54 13.21 8.42
CA GLU A 84 -3.89 14.49 8.74
C GLU A 84 -4.16 14.88 10.18
N GLU A 85 -5.38 14.66 10.62
CA GLU A 85 -5.75 14.98 11.99
C GLU A 85 -4.95 14.15 12.98
N ALA A 86 -4.81 12.86 12.69
CA ALA A 86 -4.08 11.98 13.57
C ALA A 86 -2.59 12.34 13.61
N VAL A 87 -2.02 12.65 12.46
CA VAL A 87 -0.62 13.04 12.39
C VAL A 87 -0.39 14.34 13.14
N ASN A 88 -1.31 15.30 12.95
CA ASN A 88 -1.18 16.57 13.64
C ASN A 88 -1.27 16.40 15.14
N PHE A 89 -2.10 15.49 15.61
CA PHE A 89 -2.19 15.23 17.03
C PHE A 89 -0.85 14.74 17.57
N ILE A 90 -0.22 13.81 16.85
CA ILE A 90 1.06 13.28 17.27
C ILE A 90 2.12 14.37 17.30
N GLU A 91 2.17 15.17 16.25
CA GLU A 91 3.20 16.19 16.15
C GLU A 91 2.99 17.31 17.14
N CYS A 92 1.75 17.63 17.39
CA CYS A 92 1.44 18.64 18.40
C CYS A 92 1.85 18.16 19.79
N SER A 93 1.59 16.90 20.07
CA SER A 93 1.98 16.33 21.35
C SER A 93 3.49 16.31 21.53
N LEU A 94 4.21 16.02 20.46
CA LEU A 94 5.66 16.00 20.52
C LEU A 94 6.23 17.39 20.72
N SER A 95 5.62 18.39 20.13
CA SER A 95 6.16 19.75 20.29
C SER A 95 5.86 20.34 21.64
N LEU A 96 4.97 19.75 22.41
CA LEU A 96 4.72 20.21 23.76
C LEU A 96 5.75 19.72 24.76
N ILE A 97 6.55 18.78 24.35
CA ILE A 97 7.63 18.26 25.20
C ILE A 97 8.87 19.11 25.00
#